data_ca7ea2f70649f6186996257e5238ac94
#
_entry.id   ca7ea2f70649f6186996257e5238ac94
#
_cell.length_a   1.000
_cell.length_b   1.000
_cell.length_c   1.000
_cell.angle_alpha   90.00
_cell.angle_beta   90.00
_cell.angle_gamma   90.00
#
_symmetry.space_group_name_H-M   'P 1'
#
loop_
_entity.id
_entity.type
_entity.pdbx_description
1 polymer ?
#
loop_
_entity_poly.entity_id
_entity_poly.type
_entity_poly.pdbx_seq_one_letter_code
_entity_poly.pdbx_strand_id
1 'polypeptide(L)'
;MPCEDSCLEFFFSPVPGDARYFNIEFNPNACMYLGFGYGRETATRLLPERDWLGARTERTDDGWAVEYAVPFEFVRIFVPGFQPVSGGTMRANCFKCGDLTAAEHYLSWNPCTSPTPDFHQFRDFGEMTFE
;
A
#
# COMPACT_ATOMS: atom_id res chain seq x y z
N MET A 1 -14.33 1.19 5.93
CA MET A 1 -13.01 1.16 5.21
C MET A 1 -12.12 0.10 5.85
N PRO A 2 -11.15 -0.54 5.12
CA PRO A 2 -10.23 -1.48 5.77
C PRO A 2 -9.48 -0.89 6.96
N CYS A 3 -9.09 0.39 6.88
CA CYS A 3 -8.37 1.10 7.95
C CYS A 3 -9.16 1.24 9.27
N GLU A 4 -10.48 1.14 9.24
CA GLU A 4 -11.32 1.16 10.44
C GLU A 4 -11.15 -0.10 11.30
N ASP A 5 -10.70 -1.20 10.70
CA ASP A 5 -10.35 -2.46 11.35
C ASP A 5 -8.82 -2.58 11.49
N SER A 6 -8.33 -3.74 11.92
CA SER A 6 -6.92 -4.08 11.84
C SER A 6 -6.49 -4.12 10.37
N CYS A 7 -5.71 -3.16 9.93
CA CYS A 7 -5.37 -2.97 8.51
C CYS A 7 -3.86 -3.06 8.26
N LEU A 8 -3.46 -3.74 7.20
CA LEU A 8 -2.12 -3.70 6.63
C LEU A 8 -2.17 -2.96 5.30
N GLU A 9 -1.24 -2.03 5.10
CA GLU A 9 -1.19 -1.17 3.93
C GLU A 9 0.19 -1.20 3.28
N PHE A 10 0.20 -1.17 1.96
CA PHE A 10 1.40 -1.03 1.16
C PHE A 10 1.22 0.10 0.16
N PHE A 11 2.02 1.15 0.31
CA PHE A 11 2.04 2.27 -0.61
C PHE A 11 3.33 2.24 -1.40
N PHE A 12 3.26 2.36 -2.73
CA PHE A 12 4.46 2.37 -3.55
C PHE A 12 4.32 3.26 -4.78
N SER A 13 5.39 3.99 -5.07
CA SER A 13 5.60 4.71 -6.32
C SER A 13 6.62 3.95 -7.15
N PRO A 14 6.19 3.37 -8.29
CA PRO A 14 7.02 2.41 -9.01
C PRO A 14 8.17 3.03 -9.81
N VAL A 15 8.11 4.34 -10.09
CA VAL A 15 9.08 5.02 -10.94
C VAL A 15 9.78 6.14 -10.17
N PRO A 16 11.11 6.14 -10.08
CA PRO A 16 11.86 7.23 -9.46
C PRO A 16 11.49 8.59 -10.05
N GLY A 17 11.23 9.58 -9.18
CA GLY A 17 10.84 10.93 -9.57
C GLY A 17 9.34 11.13 -9.84
N ASP A 18 8.53 10.07 -9.90
CA ASP A 18 7.07 10.18 -9.94
C ASP A 18 6.51 10.16 -8.52
N ALA A 19 5.81 11.23 -8.13
CA ALA A 19 5.20 11.31 -6.80
C ALA A 19 3.83 10.61 -6.70
N ARG A 20 3.31 10.07 -7.81
CA ARG A 20 2.10 9.25 -7.77
C ARG A 20 2.42 7.89 -7.19
N TYR A 21 1.53 7.37 -6.41
CA TYR A 21 1.69 6.06 -5.77
C TYR A 21 0.40 5.27 -5.74
N PHE A 22 0.55 3.97 -5.68
CA PHE A 22 -0.53 3.05 -5.35
C PHE A 22 -0.67 2.96 -3.83
N ASN A 23 -1.91 2.85 -3.38
CA ASN A 23 -2.30 2.58 -2.02
C ASN A 23 -3.11 1.28 -2.01
N ILE A 24 -2.58 0.24 -1.38
CA ILE A 24 -3.21 -1.07 -1.25
C ILE A 24 -3.41 -1.36 0.23
N GLU A 25 -4.64 -1.54 0.64
CA GLU A 25 -5.00 -1.81 2.03
C GLU A 25 -5.82 -3.09 2.12
N PHE A 26 -5.53 -3.91 3.13
CA PHE A 26 -6.30 -5.10 3.46
C PHE A 26 -6.61 -5.18 4.95
N ASN A 27 -7.79 -5.68 5.29
CA ASN A 27 -8.13 -6.12 6.64
C ASN A 27 -8.13 -7.67 6.72
N PRO A 28 -8.28 -8.27 7.93
CA PRO A 28 -8.27 -9.73 8.10
C PRO A 28 -9.36 -10.48 7.35
N ASN A 29 -10.38 -9.80 6.86
CA ASN A 29 -11.48 -10.39 6.09
C ASN A 29 -11.27 -10.23 4.58
N ALA A 30 -10.05 -9.90 4.14
CA ALA A 30 -9.69 -9.62 2.75
C ALA A 30 -10.49 -8.47 2.11
N CYS A 31 -11.09 -7.59 2.94
CA CYS A 31 -11.65 -6.35 2.41
C CYS A 31 -10.50 -5.47 1.93
N MET A 32 -10.59 -5.02 0.68
CA MET A 32 -9.53 -4.27 0.02
C MET A 32 -9.94 -2.83 -0.27
N TYR A 33 -9.01 -1.92 -0.05
CA TYR A 33 -8.98 -0.63 -0.73
C TYR A 33 -7.79 -0.57 -1.68
N LEU A 34 -8.00 -0.02 -2.84
CA LEU A 34 -6.98 0.19 -3.86
C LEU A 34 -7.13 1.60 -4.41
N GLY A 35 -6.09 2.40 -4.30
CA GLY A 35 -6.05 3.78 -4.77
C GLY A 35 -4.82 4.08 -5.60
N PHE A 36 -4.89 5.13 -6.42
CA PHE A 36 -3.75 5.66 -7.18
C PHE A 36 -3.84 7.18 -7.30
N GLY A 37 -2.76 7.89 -7.00
CA GLY A 37 -2.71 9.35 -7.09
C GLY A 37 -1.54 9.95 -6.34
N TYR A 38 -1.62 11.27 -6.07
CA TYR A 38 -0.55 12.02 -5.41
C TYR A 38 -0.68 12.15 -3.88
N GLY A 39 -1.82 11.78 -3.32
CA GLY A 39 -2.11 11.96 -1.91
C GLY A 39 -3.55 11.64 -1.57
N ARG A 40 -3.92 11.71 -0.31
CA ARG A 40 -5.24 11.36 0.21
C ARG A 40 -6.38 12.03 -0.56
N GLU A 41 -6.29 13.34 -0.79
CA GLU A 41 -7.35 14.12 -1.42
C GLU A 41 -7.42 13.95 -2.95
N THR A 42 -6.37 13.43 -3.56
CA THR A 42 -6.24 13.33 -5.01
C THR A 42 -6.13 11.89 -5.51
N ALA A 43 -6.10 10.93 -4.60
CA ALA A 43 -6.11 9.53 -4.97
C ALA A 43 -7.47 9.11 -5.53
N THR A 44 -7.46 8.48 -6.68
CA THR A 44 -8.63 7.85 -7.27
C THR A 44 -8.75 6.43 -6.75
N ARG A 45 -9.91 6.09 -6.18
CA ARG A 45 -10.21 4.71 -5.82
C ARG A 45 -10.37 3.87 -7.08
N LEU A 46 -9.65 2.77 -7.14
CA LEU A 46 -9.71 1.82 -8.23
C LEU A 46 -10.66 0.66 -7.87
N LEU A 47 -11.53 0.33 -8.78
CA LEU A 47 -12.47 -0.80 -8.67
C LEU A 47 -12.22 -1.73 -9.85
N PRO A 48 -11.20 -2.59 -9.78
CA PRO A 48 -10.86 -3.47 -10.89
C PRO A 48 -11.97 -4.51 -11.15
N GLU A 49 -12.27 -4.76 -12.41
CA GLU A 49 -13.29 -5.74 -12.83
C GLU A 49 -12.87 -7.19 -12.58
N ARG A 50 -11.59 -7.44 -12.37
CA ARG A 50 -11.03 -8.75 -12.05
C ARG A 50 -10.11 -8.68 -10.85
N ASP A 51 -9.94 -9.78 -10.16
CA ASP A 51 -8.93 -9.90 -9.13
C ASP A 51 -7.53 -9.93 -9.75
N TRP A 52 -6.83 -8.78 -9.68
CA TRP A 52 -5.46 -8.66 -10.14
C TRP A 52 -4.43 -9.16 -9.12
N LEU A 53 -4.76 -9.11 -7.85
CA LEU A 53 -3.79 -9.27 -6.77
C LEU A 53 -3.75 -10.70 -6.23
N GLY A 54 -4.82 -11.47 -6.40
CA GLY A 54 -4.94 -12.84 -5.87
C GLY A 54 -4.78 -12.90 -4.36
N ALA A 55 -5.29 -11.88 -3.66
CA ALA A 55 -5.06 -11.71 -2.24
C ALA A 55 -5.69 -12.82 -1.40
N ARG A 56 -4.94 -13.29 -0.40
CA ARG A 56 -5.39 -14.27 0.59
C ARG A 56 -5.06 -13.78 1.98
N THR A 57 -5.98 -13.94 2.90
CA THR A 57 -5.76 -13.64 4.32
C THR A 57 -5.85 -14.92 5.13
N GLU A 58 -5.04 -15.01 6.15
CA GLU A 58 -5.01 -16.11 7.11
C GLU A 58 -4.97 -15.55 8.53
N ARG A 59 -5.77 -16.14 9.43
CA ARG A 59 -5.71 -15.85 10.85
C ARG A 59 -4.71 -16.78 11.51
N THR A 60 -3.83 -16.22 12.36
CA THR A 60 -2.85 -16.94 13.15
C THR A 60 -3.23 -16.90 14.63
N ASP A 61 -2.51 -17.64 15.48
CA ASP A 61 -2.79 -17.68 16.93
C ASP A 61 -2.62 -16.30 17.59
N ASP A 62 -1.75 -15.46 17.04
CA ASP A 62 -1.37 -14.15 17.60
C ASP A 62 -1.67 -12.96 16.68
N GLY A 63 -2.35 -13.20 15.52
CA GLY A 63 -2.64 -12.15 14.59
C GLY A 63 -3.26 -12.60 13.28
N TRP A 64 -2.76 -12.07 12.19
CA TRP A 64 -3.17 -12.44 10.84
C TRP A 64 -2.10 -12.06 9.81
N ALA A 65 -2.17 -12.70 8.66
CA ALA A 65 -1.32 -12.42 7.53
C ALA A 65 -2.15 -12.15 6.26
N VAL A 66 -1.58 -11.39 5.35
CA VAL A 66 -2.08 -11.24 3.98
C VAL A 66 -0.95 -11.55 3.00
N GLU A 67 -1.25 -12.33 1.98
CA GLU A 67 -0.37 -12.59 0.85
C GLU A 67 -1.05 -12.13 -0.43
N TYR A 68 -0.34 -11.40 -1.27
CA TYR A 68 -0.79 -10.99 -2.60
C TYR A 68 0.39 -10.66 -3.50
N ALA A 69 0.14 -10.60 -4.79
CA ALA A 69 1.11 -10.14 -5.77
C ALA A 69 0.56 -8.92 -6.53
N VAL A 70 1.44 -7.99 -6.85
CA VAL A 70 1.11 -6.85 -7.71
C VAL A 70 1.73 -7.10 -9.09
N PRO A 71 0.96 -7.57 -10.10
CA PRO A 71 1.50 -7.83 -11.42
C PRO A 71 2.05 -6.56 -12.06
N PHE A 72 3.21 -6.63 -12.67
CA PHE A 72 3.81 -5.49 -13.36
C PHE A 72 2.95 -4.99 -14.52
N GLU A 73 2.19 -5.88 -15.15
CA GLU A 73 1.23 -5.49 -16.18
C GLU A 73 0.09 -4.61 -15.63
N PHE A 74 -0.36 -4.87 -14.39
CA PHE A 74 -1.32 -4.02 -13.71
C PHE A 74 -0.75 -2.62 -13.45
N VAL A 75 0.49 -2.55 -12.97
CA VAL A 75 1.17 -1.25 -12.73
C VAL A 75 1.27 -0.45 -14.03
N ARG A 76 1.58 -1.10 -15.15
CA ARG A 76 1.72 -0.44 -16.47
C ARG A 76 0.44 0.15 -17.02
N ILE A 77 -0.73 -0.27 -16.57
CA ILE A 77 -2.01 0.36 -16.94
C ILE A 77 -2.01 1.85 -16.52
N PHE A 78 -1.45 2.15 -15.34
CA PHE A 78 -1.42 3.50 -14.77
C PHE A 78 -0.11 4.22 -15.01
N VAL A 79 0.97 3.47 -15.13
CA VAL A 79 2.34 3.96 -15.32
C VAL A 79 2.98 3.20 -16.48
N PRO A 80 2.64 3.54 -17.74
CA PRO A 80 3.12 2.80 -18.93
C PRO A 80 4.64 2.70 -19.06
N GLY A 81 5.38 3.68 -18.51
CA GLY A 81 6.85 3.68 -18.51
C GLY A 81 7.49 2.79 -17.45
N PHE A 82 6.71 2.09 -16.63
CA PHE A 82 7.25 1.22 -15.59
C PHE A 82 7.95 -0.01 -16.19
N GLN A 83 9.26 -0.07 -15.99
CA GLN A 83 10.12 -1.18 -16.43
C GLN A 83 11.07 -1.55 -15.29
N PRO A 84 10.66 -2.44 -14.37
CA PRO A 84 11.53 -2.89 -13.30
C PRO A 84 12.70 -3.69 -13.86
N VAL A 85 13.88 -3.43 -13.33
CA VAL A 85 15.11 -4.16 -13.62
C VAL A 85 15.78 -4.54 -12.31
N SER A 86 16.50 -5.64 -12.28
CA SER A 86 17.30 -6.04 -11.11
C SER A 86 18.24 -4.91 -10.69
N GLY A 87 18.24 -4.58 -9.39
CA GLY A 87 18.98 -3.44 -8.83
C GLY A 87 18.32 -2.08 -9.01
N GLY A 88 17.24 -1.98 -9.79
CA GLY A 88 16.43 -0.77 -9.87
C GLY A 88 15.64 -0.53 -8.59
N THR A 89 15.25 0.72 -8.33
CA THR A 89 14.58 1.10 -7.08
C THR A 89 13.19 1.69 -7.31
N MET A 90 12.37 1.61 -6.28
CA MET A 90 11.11 2.32 -6.14
C MET A 90 11.01 2.97 -4.76
N ARG A 91 10.10 3.91 -4.60
CA ARG A 91 9.77 4.48 -3.29
C ARG A 91 8.54 3.77 -2.74
N ALA A 92 8.59 3.33 -1.47
CA ALA A 92 7.48 2.62 -0.85
C ALA A 92 7.45 2.79 0.66
N ASN A 93 6.32 2.44 1.27
CA ASN A 93 6.23 2.25 2.71
C ASN A 93 5.17 1.18 3.02
N CYS A 94 5.35 0.52 4.15
CA CYS A 94 4.37 -0.42 4.70
C CYS A 94 3.83 0.14 6.01
N PHE A 95 2.54 -0.04 6.22
CA PHE A 95 1.87 0.49 7.39
C PHE A 95 0.97 -0.54 8.05
N LYS A 96 0.75 -0.34 9.33
CA LYS A 96 -0.24 -1.05 10.12
C LYS A 96 -1.06 -0.04 10.89
N CYS A 97 -2.37 -0.08 10.72
CA CYS A 97 -3.29 0.75 11.49
C CYS A 97 -4.48 -0.03 12.03
N GLY A 98 -5.26 0.65 12.84
CA GLY A 98 -6.51 0.17 13.40
C GLY A 98 -7.25 1.34 14.03
N ASP A 99 -7.89 2.16 13.19
CA ASP A 99 -8.47 3.45 13.59
C ASP A 99 -9.61 3.30 14.61
N LEU A 100 -10.46 2.27 14.43
CA LEU A 100 -11.62 2.01 15.29
C LEU A 100 -11.50 0.69 16.06
N THR A 101 -10.28 0.15 16.18
CA THR A 101 -10.04 -1.05 17.00
C THR A 101 -10.02 -0.70 18.49
N ALA A 102 -10.15 -1.72 19.35
CA ALA A 102 -10.10 -1.56 20.81
C ALA A 102 -8.77 -0.94 21.29
N ALA A 103 -7.71 -1.06 20.52
CA ALA A 103 -6.42 -0.42 20.74
C ALA A 103 -6.02 0.32 19.44
N GLU A 104 -6.40 1.59 19.35
CA GLU A 104 -5.99 2.45 18.23
C GLU A 104 -4.47 2.47 18.11
N HIS A 105 -3.95 2.25 16.88
CA HIS A 105 -2.52 2.17 16.66
C HIS A 105 -2.14 2.52 15.22
N TYR A 106 -0.92 3.05 15.06
CA TYR A 106 -0.33 3.45 13.78
C TYR A 106 1.15 3.10 13.78
N LEU A 107 1.56 2.22 12.86
CA LEU A 107 2.94 1.78 12.69
C LEU A 107 3.37 1.96 11.24
N SER A 108 4.64 2.24 11.00
CA SER A 108 5.22 2.32 9.66
C SER A 108 6.57 1.62 9.60
N TRP A 109 6.89 1.06 8.46
CA TRP A 109 8.22 0.50 8.20
C TRP A 109 9.27 1.61 8.13
N ASN A 110 9.08 2.61 7.27
CA ASN A 110 9.92 3.81 7.26
C ASN A 110 9.23 4.90 8.08
N PRO A 111 9.94 5.60 8.97
CA PRO A 111 9.34 6.57 9.89
C PRO A 111 8.52 7.65 9.20
N CYS A 112 7.33 7.93 9.72
CA CYS A 112 6.51 9.06 9.29
C CYS A 112 6.90 10.33 10.04
N THR A 113 6.97 11.45 9.32
CA THR A 113 7.35 12.77 9.87
C THR A 113 6.13 13.66 10.15
N SER A 114 4.92 13.20 9.81
CA SER A 114 3.69 13.93 10.11
C SER A 114 3.47 14.01 11.64
N PRO A 115 3.06 15.16 12.17
CA PRO A 115 2.77 15.32 13.60
C PRO A 115 1.50 14.58 14.06
N THR A 116 0.65 14.19 13.13
CA THR A 116 -0.55 13.36 13.35
C THR A 116 -0.49 12.15 12.43
N PRO A 117 -1.14 11.03 12.78
CA PRO A 117 -1.17 9.84 11.92
C PRO A 117 -1.67 10.17 10.51
N ASP A 118 -0.77 10.17 9.54
CA ASP A 118 -1.06 10.36 8.13
C ASP A 118 -0.02 9.63 7.28
N PHE A 119 -0.42 8.54 6.67
CA PHE A 119 0.44 7.70 5.83
C PHE A 119 0.63 8.24 4.41
N HIS A 120 -0.22 9.18 3.98
CA HIS A 120 -0.18 9.77 2.65
C HIS A 120 0.92 10.83 2.47
N GLN A 121 2.10 10.59 3.05
CA GLN A 121 3.28 11.46 2.98
C GLN A 121 4.35 10.82 2.09
N PHE A 122 4.32 11.10 0.79
CA PHE A 122 5.29 10.54 -0.17
C PHE A 122 6.76 10.79 0.23
N ARG A 123 7.04 11.92 0.88
CA ARG A 123 8.39 12.25 1.38
C ARG A 123 8.94 11.22 2.38
N ASP A 124 8.04 10.52 3.09
CA ASP A 124 8.36 9.53 4.13
C ASP A 124 8.46 8.09 3.57
N PHE A 125 8.32 7.92 2.26
CA PHE A 125 8.54 6.62 1.65
C PHE A 125 10.02 6.27 1.64
N GLY A 126 10.34 5.06 2.06
CA GLY A 126 11.67 4.49 1.97
C GLY A 126 12.00 4.01 0.55
N GLU A 127 13.20 3.52 0.36
CA GLU A 127 13.64 2.92 -0.91
C GLU A 127 13.54 1.39 -0.83
N MET A 128 12.98 0.79 -1.85
CA MET A 128 12.97 -0.66 -2.07
C MET A 128 13.64 -0.97 -3.40
N THR A 129 14.41 -2.06 -3.44
CA THR A 129 15.17 -2.50 -4.62
C THR A 129 14.50 -3.73 -5.22
N PHE A 130 14.41 -3.77 -6.54
CA PHE A 130 13.99 -4.98 -7.27
C PHE A 130 15.13 -6.00 -7.33
N GLU A 131 14.84 -7.24 -7.00
CA GLU A 131 15.77 -8.37 -7.12
C GLU A 131 15.91 -8.88 -8.57
#